data_d984ff460147b5e5840be8ce9853b0dc
#
_entry.id   d984ff460147b5e5840be8ce9853b0dc
#
_cell.length_a   1.000
_cell.length_b   1.000
_cell.length_c   1.000
_cell.angle_alpha   90.00
_cell.angle_beta   90.00
_cell.angle_gamma   90.00
#
_symmetry.space_group_name_H-M   'P 1'
#
loop_
_entity.id
_entity.type
_entity.pdbx_description
1 polymer ?
#
loop_
_entity_poly.entity_id
_entity_poly.type
_entity_poly.pdbx_seq_one_letter_code
_entity_poly.pdbx_strand_id
1 'polypeptide(L)'
;MPITTTAQITNLQEKVIGAARLTLKDDQQPITQGFHIERANAGQDDTFNWPKLPGVTAFGLSEGVDMSSETIVDSNMSVSATEVGVAVEFTRKMLRTINSARFMRNMGSAMGSAVNVKKEQDTATLVDGFGNVIGLDGSPATIGQLSAGQTQLRANTEPLNSAMIGQLRAVVTPAMWHDLAQMLFPTGSGDSHAPMTAPPAEVASRTFSRYGPTGNYFGTPIFLSTNLVASGNNTRGGVWHPDAGLFYEFMPIDMYTDDSDKSLRSLEMGMVVDYGFGEANDGFGREWDADSTSPTS
;
A
#
# COMPACT_ATOMS: atom_id res chain seq x y z
N MET A 1 -26.15 20.37 37.50
CA MET A 1 -25.15 20.11 36.46
C MET A 1 -25.58 18.81 35.78
N PRO A 2 -25.71 18.77 34.47
CA PRO A 2 -26.05 17.49 33.82
C PRO A 2 -24.91 16.51 34.03
N ILE A 3 -25.20 15.40 34.66
CA ILE A 3 -24.28 14.27 34.80
C ILE A 3 -24.21 13.61 33.42
N THR A 4 -23.02 13.46 32.86
CA THR A 4 -22.82 12.73 31.61
C THR A 4 -23.28 11.28 31.84
N THR A 5 -24.39 10.89 31.25
CA THR A 5 -24.95 9.55 31.40
C THR A 5 -24.17 8.56 30.54
N THR A 6 -24.17 7.27 30.92
CA THR A 6 -23.55 6.17 30.15
C THR A 6 -24.02 6.20 28.68
N ALA A 7 -25.29 6.51 28.42
CA ALA A 7 -25.83 6.66 27.07
C ALA A 7 -25.15 7.77 26.24
N GLN A 8 -24.70 8.86 26.85
CA GLN A 8 -23.98 9.92 26.15
C GLN A 8 -22.56 9.49 25.79
N ILE A 9 -21.91 8.69 26.62
CA ILE A 9 -20.59 8.11 26.35
C ILE A 9 -20.70 7.13 25.18
N THR A 10 -21.68 6.24 25.18
CA THR A 10 -21.94 5.29 24.08
C THR A 10 -22.17 6.02 22.75
N ASN A 11 -22.99 7.07 22.75
CA ASN A 11 -23.22 7.88 21.53
C ASN A 11 -21.96 8.60 21.01
N LEU A 12 -21.03 8.95 21.90
CA LEU A 12 -19.75 9.54 21.51
C LEU A 12 -18.82 8.48 20.91
N GLN A 13 -18.77 7.28 21.46
CA GLN A 13 -18.03 6.14 20.92
C GLN A 13 -18.49 5.81 19.50
N GLU A 14 -19.78 5.66 19.27
CA GLU A 14 -20.33 5.38 17.93
C GLU A 14 -19.92 6.43 16.90
N LYS A 15 -19.86 7.72 17.28
CA LYS A 15 -19.41 8.79 16.39
C LYS A 15 -17.93 8.72 16.06
N VAL A 16 -17.10 8.33 17.02
CA VAL A 16 -15.65 8.14 16.82
C VAL A 16 -15.41 6.94 15.92
N ILE A 17 -16.06 5.82 16.20
CA ILE A 17 -16.00 4.60 15.38
C ILE A 17 -16.46 4.89 13.95
N GLY A 18 -17.58 5.56 13.78
CA GLY A 18 -18.09 5.93 12.47
C GLY A 18 -17.14 6.82 11.68
N ALA A 19 -16.52 7.82 12.32
CA ALA A 19 -15.52 8.68 11.69
C ALA A 19 -14.23 7.93 11.33
N ALA A 20 -13.73 7.09 12.22
CA ALA A 20 -12.55 6.29 11.97
C ALA A 20 -12.75 5.32 10.79
N ARG A 21 -13.88 4.59 10.78
CA ARG A 21 -14.22 3.69 9.68
C ARG A 21 -14.39 4.41 8.34
N LEU A 22 -14.95 5.62 8.35
CA LEU A 22 -15.08 6.44 7.14
C LEU A 22 -13.70 6.86 6.63
N THR A 23 -12.83 7.36 7.49
CA THR A 23 -11.47 7.77 7.13
C THR A 23 -10.66 6.61 6.58
N LEU A 24 -10.75 5.44 7.19
CA LEU A 24 -10.08 4.23 6.70
C LEU A 24 -10.53 3.82 5.30
N LYS A 25 -11.79 4.07 4.98
CA LYS A 25 -12.32 3.77 3.65
C LYS A 25 -11.93 4.83 2.61
N ASP A 26 -11.86 6.09 3.02
CA ASP A 26 -11.61 7.22 2.12
C ASP A 26 -10.12 7.47 1.87
N ASP A 27 -9.24 7.11 2.81
CA ASP A 27 -7.80 7.25 2.64
C ASP A 27 -7.30 6.30 1.55
N GLN A 28 -6.58 6.84 0.59
CA GLN A 28 -5.93 6.04 -0.42
C GLN A 28 -4.74 5.29 0.19
N GLN A 29 -4.76 3.98 0.05
CA GLN A 29 -3.69 3.08 0.46
C GLN A 29 -3.11 2.40 -0.77
N PRO A 30 -2.34 3.11 -1.61
CA PRO A 30 -1.90 2.60 -2.90
C PRO A 30 -0.96 1.41 -2.77
N ILE A 31 -0.15 1.33 -1.73
CA ILE A 31 0.78 0.23 -1.48
C ILE A 31 -0.01 -1.00 -1.02
N THR A 32 -0.73 -0.89 0.09
CA THR A 32 -1.51 -2.00 0.66
C THR A 32 -2.54 -2.55 -0.33
N GLN A 33 -3.28 -1.68 -1.03
CA GLN A 33 -4.24 -2.09 -2.06
C GLN A 33 -3.58 -2.62 -3.33
N GLY A 34 -2.28 -2.47 -3.46
CA GLY A 34 -1.47 -2.98 -4.57
C GLY A 34 -1.20 -4.46 -4.49
N PHE A 35 -1.31 -5.05 -3.31
CA PHE A 35 -1.11 -6.47 -3.06
C PHE A 35 -2.42 -7.24 -2.98
N HIS A 36 -2.30 -8.56 -2.95
CA HIS A 36 -3.46 -9.41 -2.70
C HIS A 36 -3.91 -9.24 -1.25
N ILE A 37 -5.19 -8.96 -1.05
CA ILE A 37 -5.77 -8.75 0.28
C ILE A 37 -6.64 -9.94 0.66
N GLU A 38 -6.26 -10.62 1.74
CA GLU A 38 -7.05 -11.69 2.35
C GLU A 38 -7.59 -11.23 3.70
N ARG A 39 -8.82 -11.62 4.00
CA ARG A 39 -9.48 -11.27 5.26
C ARG A 39 -9.87 -12.53 6.00
N ALA A 40 -9.57 -12.55 7.29
CA ALA A 40 -9.97 -13.66 8.14
C ALA A 40 -11.50 -13.82 8.19
N ASN A 41 -11.92 -15.06 8.11
CA ASN A 41 -13.30 -15.44 8.43
C ASN A 41 -13.39 -15.78 9.92
N ALA A 42 -14.59 -15.69 10.49
CA ALA A 42 -14.82 -16.04 11.89
C ALA A 42 -14.33 -17.45 12.21
N GLY A 43 -13.42 -17.57 13.18
CA GLY A 43 -12.84 -18.86 13.62
C GLY A 43 -11.57 -19.28 12.89
N GLN A 44 -10.98 -18.44 12.07
CA GLN A 44 -9.64 -18.65 11.52
C GLN A 44 -8.56 -18.26 12.55
N ASP A 45 -7.37 -18.85 12.38
CA ASP A 45 -6.20 -18.51 13.18
C ASP A 45 -5.62 -17.15 12.77
N ASP A 46 -4.80 -16.57 13.64
CA ASP A 46 -4.01 -15.36 13.39
C ASP A 46 -2.95 -15.54 12.29
N THR A 47 -2.71 -16.78 11.90
CA THR A 47 -1.74 -17.14 10.85
C THR A 47 -2.45 -17.65 9.62
N PHE A 48 -2.20 -17.00 8.49
CA PHE A 48 -2.69 -17.40 7.18
C PHE A 48 -1.59 -18.10 6.38
N ASN A 49 -1.90 -19.29 5.87
CA ASN A 49 -0.99 -20.05 5.02
C ASN A 49 -1.41 -19.93 3.56
N TRP A 50 -0.53 -19.33 2.77
CA TRP A 50 -0.71 -19.18 1.32
C TRP A 50 0.02 -20.30 0.58
N PRO A 51 -0.67 -21.21 -0.12
CA PRO A 51 -0.02 -22.26 -0.90
C PRO A 51 0.61 -21.65 -2.15
N LYS A 52 1.91 -21.87 -2.34
CA LYS A 52 2.61 -21.54 -3.58
C LYS A 52 2.55 -22.76 -4.50
N LEU A 53 1.81 -22.65 -5.61
CA LEU A 53 1.76 -23.70 -6.61
C LEU A 53 3.01 -23.62 -7.49
N PRO A 54 3.84 -24.66 -7.55
CA PRO A 54 4.93 -24.73 -8.49
C PRO A 54 4.40 -24.88 -9.93
N GLY A 55 5.18 -24.42 -10.89
CA GLY A 55 4.85 -24.62 -12.28
C GLY A 55 4.90 -26.08 -12.69
N VAL A 56 4.07 -26.42 -13.64
CA VAL A 56 4.06 -27.74 -14.28
C VAL A 56 4.45 -27.58 -15.74
N THR A 57 5.41 -28.38 -16.19
CA THR A 57 5.88 -28.33 -17.57
C THR A 57 5.10 -29.33 -18.43
N ALA A 58 4.56 -28.85 -19.56
CA ALA A 58 3.92 -29.74 -20.53
C ALA A 58 4.97 -30.35 -21.46
N PHE A 59 4.87 -31.63 -21.67
CA PHE A 59 5.79 -32.38 -22.55
C PHE A 59 5.09 -32.82 -23.86
N GLY A 60 5.84 -32.83 -24.94
CA GLY A 60 5.37 -33.41 -26.19
C GLY A 60 5.25 -34.94 -26.08
N LEU A 61 4.11 -35.47 -26.48
CA LEU A 61 3.86 -36.91 -26.47
C LEU A 61 4.21 -37.52 -27.83
N SER A 62 4.97 -38.61 -27.80
CA SER A 62 5.21 -39.43 -28.97
C SER A 62 4.41 -40.72 -28.86
N GLU A 63 3.92 -41.24 -29.99
CA GLU A 63 3.16 -42.49 -30.01
C GLU A 63 4.01 -43.66 -29.48
N GLY A 64 3.49 -44.40 -28.51
CA GLY A 64 4.16 -45.54 -27.90
C GLY A 64 5.18 -45.23 -26.81
N VAL A 65 5.29 -43.95 -26.39
CA VAL A 65 6.13 -43.53 -25.26
C VAL A 65 5.25 -43.17 -24.07
N ASP A 66 5.61 -43.67 -22.90
CA ASP A 66 4.91 -43.37 -21.66
C ASP A 66 5.09 -41.89 -21.25
N MET A 67 4.06 -41.33 -20.65
CA MET A 67 4.08 -39.95 -20.20
C MET A 67 4.97 -39.79 -18.94
N SER A 68 5.94 -38.88 -18.98
CA SER A 68 6.73 -38.57 -17.80
C SER A 68 5.87 -37.79 -16.78
N SER A 69 5.89 -38.25 -15.54
CA SER A 69 5.23 -37.53 -14.42
C SER A 69 6.21 -36.59 -13.77
N GLU A 70 5.76 -35.36 -13.48
CA GLU A 70 6.50 -34.40 -12.70
C GLU A 70 6.01 -34.43 -11.26
N THR A 71 6.95 -34.38 -10.30
CA THR A 71 6.59 -34.33 -8.87
C THR A 71 6.38 -32.89 -8.47
N ILE A 72 5.17 -32.58 -8.03
CA ILE A 72 4.83 -31.26 -7.51
C ILE A 72 5.32 -31.20 -6.05
N VAL A 73 6.21 -30.24 -5.76
CA VAL A 73 6.64 -29.93 -4.40
C VAL A 73 5.81 -28.73 -3.91
N ASP A 74 4.97 -28.98 -2.93
CA ASP A 74 4.18 -27.94 -2.29
C ASP A 74 5.07 -27.06 -1.40
N SER A 75 4.93 -25.75 -1.51
CA SER A 75 5.58 -24.79 -0.64
C SER A 75 4.55 -23.77 -0.14
N ASN A 76 4.59 -23.48 1.15
CA ASN A 76 3.66 -22.56 1.77
C ASN A 76 4.40 -21.30 2.26
N MET A 77 3.76 -20.16 2.09
CA MET A 77 4.12 -18.94 2.79
C MET A 77 3.15 -18.75 3.95
N SER A 78 3.68 -18.48 5.14
CA SER A 78 2.87 -18.18 6.33
C SER A 78 2.97 -16.71 6.68
N VAL A 79 1.83 -16.07 6.88
CA VAL A 79 1.72 -14.68 7.34
C VAL A 79 0.98 -14.67 8.65
N SER A 80 1.62 -14.18 9.71
CA SER A 80 0.99 -14.02 11.02
C SER A 80 0.57 -12.57 11.24
N ALA A 81 -0.64 -12.37 11.74
CA ALA A 81 -1.14 -11.06 12.10
C ALA A 81 -0.45 -10.54 13.38
N THR A 82 -0.24 -9.24 13.41
CA THR A 82 0.33 -8.53 14.56
C THR A 82 -0.63 -7.41 14.94
N GLU A 83 -0.83 -7.24 16.24
CA GLU A 83 -1.68 -6.21 16.79
C GLU A 83 -1.01 -4.84 16.66
N VAL A 84 -1.72 -3.88 16.09
CA VAL A 84 -1.30 -2.48 15.96
C VAL A 84 -2.39 -1.59 16.52
N GLY A 85 -2.02 -0.69 17.44
CA GLY A 85 -3.00 0.16 18.10
C GLY A 85 -2.56 1.61 18.20
N VAL A 86 -3.55 2.47 18.41
CA VAL A 86 -3.38 3.88 18.77
C VAL A 86 -4.33 4.22 19.92
N ALA A 87 -3.81 4.88 20.94
CA ALA A 87 -4.61 5.32 22.07
C ALA A 87 -4.48 6.83 22.27
N VAL A 88 -5.57 7.46 22.69
CA VAL A 88 -5.62 8.89 22.97
C VAL A 88 -6.34 9.12 24.31
N GLU A 89 -5.71 9.89 25.18
CA GLU A 89 -6.23 10.22 26.49
C GLU A 89 -6.89 11.61 26.49
N PHE A 90 -8.08 11.71 27.07
CA PHE A 90 -8.86 12.95 27.21
C PHE A 90 -9.11 13.28 28.66
N THR A 91 -8.81 14.49 29.07
CA THR A 91 -9.19 14.95 30.39
C THR A 91 -10.68 15.29 30.43
N ARG A 92 -11.34 15.02 31.54
CA ARG A 92 -12.77 15.38 31.73
C ARG A 92 -13.02 16.90 31.62
N LYS A 93 -12.01 17.73 31.93
CA LYS A 93 -12.09 19.18 31.72
C LYS A 93 -12.20 19.52 30.23
N MET A 94 -11.38 18.87 29.40
CA MET A 94 -11.37 19.04 27.94
C MET A 94 -12.71 18.64 27.32
N LEU A 95 -13.28 17.50 27.73
CA LEU A 95 -14.59 17.03 27.29
C LEU A 95 -15.76 17.98 27.65
N ARG A 96 -15.62 18.77 28.72
CA ARG A 96 -16.63 19.78 29.13
C ARG A 96 -16.51 21.09 28.39
N THR A 97 -15.30 21.46 27.97
CA THR A 97 -14.98 22.79 27.43
C THR A 97 -15.12 22.84 25.91
N ILE A 98 -14.91 21.72 25.21
CA ILE A 98 -14.91 21.63 23.76
C ILE A 98 -16.29 21.15 23.31
N ASN A 99 -16.71 21.58 22.11
CA ASN A 99 -17.88 21.03 21.43
C ASN A 99 -17.60 19.53 21.13
N SER A 100 -18.01 18.68 22.07
CA SER A 100 -17.58 17.30 22.21
C SER A 100 -17.80 16.45 20.94
N ALA A 101 -18.91 16.67 20.23
CA ALA A 101 -19.24 15.83 19.07
C ALA A 101 -18.34 16.07 17.86
N ARG A 102 -17.97 17.33 17.57
CA ARG A 102 -17.07 17.66 16.46
C ARG A 102 -15.63 17.24 16.77
N PHE A 103 -15.21 17.48 18.00
CA PHE A 103 -13.88 17.11 18.47
C PHE A 103 -13.68 15.58 18.39
N MET A 104 -14.63 14.80 18.92
CA MET A 104 -14.56 13.34 18.90
C MET A 104 -14.53 12.79 17.46
N ARG A 105 -15.29 13.37 16.55
CA ARG A 105 -15.24 12.99 15.13
C ARG A 105 -13.86 13.24 14.53
N ASN A 106 -13.27 14.40 14.77
CA ASN A 106 -11.94 14.72 14.27
C ASN A 106 -10.87 13.80 14.86
N MET A 107 -10.99 13.42 16.14
CA MET A 107 -10.07 12.47 16.76
C MET A 107 -10.22 11.07 16.16
N GLY A 108 -11.45 10.58 15.96
CA GLY A 108 -11.67 9.30 15.27
C GLY A 108 -11.06 9.28 13.88
N SER A 109 -11.21 10.37 13.13
CA SER A 109 -10.57 10.51 11.81
C SER A 109 -9.04 10.51 11.93
N ALA A 110 -8.47 11.21 12.90
CA ALA A 110 -7.03 11.23 13.10
C ALA A 110 -6.47 9.86 13.50
N MET A 111 -7.17 9.13 14.38
CA MET A 111 -6.78 7.77 14.77
C MET A 111 -6.85 6.81 13.57
N GLY A 112 -7.93 6.88 12.76
CA GLY A 112 -8.06 6.09 11.54
C GLY A 112 -6.95 6.39 10.53
N SER A 113 -6.62 7.66 10.31
CA SER A 113 -5.52 8.06 9.43
C SER A 113 -4.17 7.55 9.94
N ALA A 114 -3.91 7.61 11.25
CA ALA A 114 -2.69 7.09 11.84
C ALA A 114 -2.51 5.58 11.60
N VAL A 115 -3.59 4.81 11.75
CA VAL A 115 -3.58 3.36 11.45
C VAL A 115 -3.32 3.11 9.97
N ASN A 116 -3.95 3.88 9.07
CA ASN A 116 -3.72 3.74 7.63
C ASN A 116 -2.27 4.03 7.24
N VAL A 117 -1.70 5.12 7.76
CA VAL A 117 -0.28 5.45 7.53
C VAL A 117 0.62 4.33 8.01
N LYS A 118 0.34 3.75 9.19
CA LYS A 118 1.12 2.63 9.71
C LYS A 118 1.01 1.40 8.82
N LYS A 119 -0.20 1.02 8.38
CA LYS A 119 -0.41 -0.07 7.42
C LYS A 119 0.39 0.13 6.12
N GLU A 120 0.33 1.34 5.56
CA GLU A 120 1.08 1.68 4.35
C GLU A 120 2.60 1.60 4.55
N GLN A 121 3.11 2.13 5.65
CA GLN A 121 4.54 2.08 5.98
C GLN A 121 5.04 0.64 6.18
N ASP A 122 4.28 -0.17 6.90
CA ASP A 122 4.64 -1.57 7.13
C ASP A 122 4.60 -2.36 5.81
N THR A 123 3.57 -2.15 4.99
CA THR A 123 3.48 -2.80 3.69
C THR A 123 4.54 -2.31 2.71
N ALA A 124 5.03 -1.06 2.85
CA ALA A 124 6.12 -0.53 2.04
C ALA A 124 7.44 -1.31 2.23
N THR A 125 7.62 -1.98 3.38
CA THR A 125 8.78 -2.84 3.60
C THR A 125 8.81 -4.05 2.67
N LEU A 126 7.65 -4.52 2.16
CA LEU A 126 7.62 -5.55 1.13
C LEU A 126 8.20 -5.06 -0.18
N VAL A 127 7.93 -3.80 -0.54
CA VAL A 127 8.45 -3.19 -1.77
C VAL A 127 9.96 -3.03 -1.69
N ASP A 128 10.47 -2.63 -0.52
CA ASP A 128 11.90 -2.55 -0.18
C ASP A 128 12.60 -3.92 -0.13
N GLY A 129 11.84 -4.99 0.01
CA GLY A 129 12.34 -6.35 0.09
C GLY A 129 12.48 -7.08 -1.22
N PHE A 130 11.98 -6.54 -2.34
CA PHE A 130 12.07 -7.22 -3.63
C PHE A 130 13.53 -7.38 -4.08
N GLY A 131 13.94 -8.62 -4.33
CA GLY A 131 15.34 -8.96 -4.62
C GLY A 131 15.89 -8.43 -5.95
N ASN A 132 15.02 -7.90 -6.80
CA ASN A 132 15.41 -7.35 -8.11
C ASN A 132 15.16 -5.85 -8.17
N VAL A 133 16.23 -5.09 -8.28
CA VAL A 133 16.21 -3.63 -8.23
C VAL A 133 16.29 -3.04 -9.63
N ILE A 134 15.47 -2.04 -9.91
CA ILE A 134 15.57 -1.15 -11.08
C ILE A 134 15.92 0.25 -10.61
N GLY A 135 16.68 0.97 -11.41
CA GLY A 135 17.17 2.29 -11.02
C GLY A 135 18.54 2.22 -10.33
N LEU A 136 18.93 3.30 -9.74
CA LEU A 136 20.20 3.43 -9.03
C LEU A 136 20.08 4.55 -8.00
N ASP A 137 20.60 4.30 -6.83
CA ASP A 137 20.74 5.30 -5.76
C ASP A 137 21.39 6.59 -6.26
N GLY A 138 20.81 7.75 -5.92
CA GLY A 138 21.32 9.06 -6.31
C GLY A 138 21.02 9.45 -7.76
N SER A 139 20.28 8.64 -8.51
CA SER A 139 19.87 8.93 -9.87
C SER A 139 18.40 9.31 -9.94
N PRO A 140 18.02 10.27 -10.79
CA PRO A 140 16.61 10.63 -10.96
C PRO A 140 15.80 9.46 -11.52
N ALA A 141 14.53 9.40 -11.17
CA ALA A 141 13.62 8.41 -11.70
C ALA A 141 13.38 8.63 -13.20
N THR A 142 13.49 7.58 -14.02
CA THR A 142 13.33 7.68 -15.47
C THR A 142 12.24 6.75 -16.00
N ILE A 143 11.60 7.17 -17.10
CA ILE A 143 10.64 6.35 -17.85
C ILE A 143 11.31 5.06 -18.36
N GLY A 144 12.60 5.14 -18.72
CA GLY A 144 13.38 3.97 -19.14
C GLY A 144 13.49 2.91 -18.05
N GLN A 145 13.70 3.31 -16.80
CA GLN A 145 13.74 2.40 -15.65
C GLN A 145 12.36 1.73 -15.44
N LEU A 146 11.27 2.49 -15.51
CA LEU A 146 9.91 1.95 -15.40
C LEU A 146 9.65 0.92 -16.51
N SER A 147 10.03 1.23 -17.76
CA SER A 147 9.92 0.32 -18.89
C SER A 147 10.76 -0.95 -18.70
N ALA A 148 11.97 -0.81 -18.16
CA ALA A 148 12.83 -1.95 -17.85
C ALA A 148 12.19 -2.86 -16.80
N GLY A 149 11.64 -2.31 -15.71
CA GLY A 149 10.93 -3.07 -14.69
C GLY A 149 9.73 -3.83 -15.26
N GLN A 150 8.91 -3.17 -16.06
CA GLN A 150 7.78 -3.82 -16.74
C GLN A 150 8.24 -4.95 -17.69
N THR A 151 9.32 -4.72 -18.43
CA THR A 151 9.85 -5.73 -19.36
C THR A 151 10.40 -6.94 -18.60
N GLN A 152 11.13 -6.72 -17.53
CA GLN A 152 11.65 -7.79 -16.67
C GLN A 152 10.54 -8.61 -16.02
N LEU A 153 9.48 -7.96 -15.53
CA LEU A 153 8.33 -8.66 -14.96
C LEU A 153 7.58 -9.49 -16.01
N ARG A 154 7.41 -8.93 -17.23
CA ARG A 154 6.75 -9.65 -18.34
C ARG A 154 7.62 -10.74 -18.95
N ALA A 155 8.92 -10.62 -18.88
CA ALA A 155 9.87 -11.63 -19.36
C ALA A 155 10.16 -12.73 -18.33
N ASN A 156 9.68 -12.58 -17.10
CA ASN A 156 9.86 -13.60 -16.09
C ASN A 156 9.19 -14.91 -16.51
N THR A 157 9.92 -16.00 -16.42
CA THR A 157 9.49 -17.35 -16.88
C THR A 157 8.83 -18.18 -15.78
N GLU A 158 8.51 -17.57 -14.66
CA GLU A 158 7.76 -18.23 -13.61
C GLU A 158 6.36 -18.69 -14.09
N PRO A 159 5.83 -19.78 -13.56
CA PRO A 159 4.68 -20.49 -14.16
C PRO A 159 3.38 -19.69 -14.26
N LEU A 160 3.25 -18.58 -13.57
CA LEU A 160 2.06 -17.73 -13.58
C LEU A 160 2.16 -16.52 -14.51
N ASN A 161 3.17 -16.45 -15.35
CA ASN A 161 3.46 -15.31 -16.21
C ASN A 161 2.33 -14.82 -17.12
N SER A 162 1.47 -15.71 -17.56
CA SER A 162 0.33 -15.35 -18.41
C SER A 162 -0.67 -14.42 -17.71
N ALA A 163 -0.72 -14.46 -16.38
CA ALA A 163 -1.58 -13.61 -15.56
C ALA A 163 -1.04 -12.17 -15.37
N MET A 164 0.25 -11.95 -15.59
CA MET A 164 0.90 -10.66 -15.37
C MET A 164 0.64 -9.61 -16.44
N ILE A 165 0.18 -10.01 -17.60
CA ILE A 165 -0.08 -9.09 -18.70
C ILE A 165 -1.31 -8.26 -18.36
N GLY A 166 -1.11 -7.05 -17.84
CA GLY A 166 -2.17 -6.06 -17.66
C GLY A 166 -2.55 -5.68 -16.22
N GLN A 167 -1.95 -6.30 -15.21
CA GLN A 167 -2.27 -6.03 -13.80
C GLN A 167 -1.11 -5.41 -12.99
N LEU A 168 -0.06 -4.96 -13.65
CA LEU A 168 1.07 -4.33 -12.98
C LEU A 168 0.65 -3.01 -12.33
N ARG A 169 1.23 -2.71 -11.17
CA ARG A 169 1.15 -1.43 -10.48
C ARG A 169 2.52 -0.85 -10.25
N ALA A 170 2.59 0.48 -10.26
CA ALA A 170 3.77 1.21 -9.85
C ALA A 170 3.40 2.19 -8.75
N VAL A 171 4.23 2.28 -7.71
CA VAL A 171 4.11 3.30 -6.66
C VAL A 171 5.43 4.05 -6.56
N VAL A 172 5.32 5.37 -6.57
CA VAL A 172 6.47 6.28 -6.55
C VAL A 172 6.24 7.41 -5.55
N THR A 173 7.31 8.06 -5.13
CA THR A 173 7.19 9.27 -4.32
C THR A 173 6.84 10.50 -5.17
N PRO A 174 6.35 11.58 -4.57
CA PRO A 174 6.14 12.85 -5.28
C PRO A 174 7.40 13.39 -5.97
N ALA A 175 8.59 13.18 -5.40
CA ALA A 175 9.85 13.59 -6.02
C ALA A 175 10.15 12.78 -7.30
N MET A 176 10.10 11.44 -7.22
CA MET A 176 10.22 10.57 -8.39
C MET A 176 9.19 10.90 -9.47
N TRP A 177 7.95 11.21 -9.06
CA TRP A 177 6.91 11.63 -10.00
C TRP A 177 7.26 12.94 -10.69
N HIS A 178 7.85 13.90 -9.98
CA HIS A 178 8.30 15.16 -10.56
C HIS A 178 9.33 14.91 -11.67
N ASP A 179 10.32 14.03 -11.43
CA ASP A 179 11.32 13.67 -12.43
C ASP A 179 10.70 13.03 -13.66
N LEU A 180 9.76 12.09 -13.46
CA LEU A 180 9.01 11.48 -14.56
C LEU A 180 8.20 12.53 -15.34
N ALA A 181 7.56 13.46 -14.64
CA ALA A 181 6.77 14.52 -15.26
C ALA A 181 7.65 15.47 -16.08
N GLN A 182 8.84 15.82 -15.61
CA GLN A 182 9.78 16.64 -16.36
C GLN A 182 10.23 15.98 -17.68
N MET A 183 10.38 14.66 -17.68
CA MET A 183 10.71 13.91 -18.90
C MET A 183 9.55 13.90 -19.90
N LEU A 184 8.32 13.84 -19.41
CA LEU A 184 7.11 13.86 -20.26
C LEU A 184 6.77 15.27 -20.76
N PHE A 185 7.06 16.29 -19.94
CA PHE A 185 6.74 17.68 -20.22
C PHE A 185 7.98 18.58 -19.98
N PRO A 186 8.96 18.58 -20.88
CA PRO A 186 10.13 19.44 -20.73
C PRO A 186 9.67 20.90 -20.69
N THR A 187 9.77 21.53 -19.52
CA THR A 187 9.35 22.91 -19.27
C THR A 187 10.46 23.95 -19.53
N GLY A 188 11.65 23.54 -19.93
CA GLY A 188 12.81 24.41 -20.09
C GLY A 188 13.12 24.76 -21.55
N SER A 189 13.01 26.03 -21.89
CA SER A 189 13.55 26.60 -23.15
C SER A 189 15.06 26.75 -23.05
N GLY A 190 15.81 25.67 -23.13
CA GLY A 190 17.28 25.83 -23.05
C GLY A 190 18.07 24.55 -23.29
N ASP A 191 17.50 23.43 -23.09
CA ASP A 191 18.17 22.17 -23.35
C ASP A 191 17.85 21.67 -24.75
N SER A 192 18.92 21.41 -25.49
CA SER A 192 18.92 20.91 -26.87
C SER A 192 18.51 19.45 -27.01
N HIS A 193 17.68 18.93 -26.10
CA HIS A 193 17.01 17.67 -26.31
C HIS A 193 15.76 17.93 -27.13
N ALA A 194 15.70 17.28 -28.28
CA ALA A 194 14.63 17.45 -29.26
C ALA A 194 13.26 17.48 -28.54
N PRO A 195 12.43 18.51 -28.80
CA PRO A 195 11.13 18.58 -28.19
C PRO A 195 10.36 17.32 -28.56
N MET A 196 10.08 16.45 -27.59
CA MET A 196 8.99 15.55 -27.78
C MET A 196 7.79 16.44 -28.04
N THR A 197 7.25 16.34 -29.22
CA THR A 197 6.02 17.05 -29.61
C THR A 197 5.05 16.86 -28.48
N ALA A 198 4.55 17.94 -27.87
CA ALA A 198 3.65 17.87 -26.74
C ALA A 198 2.61 16.76 -27.00
N PRO A 199 2.46 15.80 -26.11
CA PRO A 199 1.52 14.72 -26.34
C PRO A 199 0.17 15.35 -26.61
N PRO A 200 -0.63 14.85 -27.57
CA PRO A 200 -1.96 15.36 -27.82
C PRO A 200 -2.72 15.51 -26.51
N ALA A 201 -3.46 16.60 -26.33
CA ALA A 201 -4.19 16.90 -25.09
C ALA A 201 -5.01 15.70 -24.57
N GLU A 202 -5.40 14.82 -25.46
CA GLU A 202 -6.11 13.57 -25.15
C GLU A 202 -5.23 12.52 -24.43
N VAL A 203 -3.95 12.44 -24.74
CA VAL A 203 -2.98 11.59 -24.04
C VAL A 203 -2.65 12.17 -22.69
N ALA A 204 -2.46 13.48 -22.60
CA ALA A 204 -2.24 14.17 -21.33
C ALA A 204 -3.43 14.01 -20.38
N SER A 205 -4.68 14.12 -20.87
CA SER A 205 -5.88 13.98 -20.04
C SER A 205 -6.10 12.55 -19.52
N ARG A 206 -5.66 11.54 -20.26
CA ARG A 206 -5.70 10.14 -19.84
C ARG A 206 -4.56 9.76 -18.90
N THR A 207 -3.45 10.47 -18.97
CA THR A 207 -2.28 10.25 -18.13
C THR A 207 -2.47 10.83 -16.73
N PHE A 208 -3.23 11.92 -16.61
CA PHE A 208 -3.47 12.61 -15.35
C PHE A 208 -4.95 12.49 -14.93
N SER A 209 -5.28 11.46 -14.21
CA SER A 209 -6.61 11.31 -13.62
C SER A 209 -6.68 12.05 -12.28
N ARG A 210 -7.78 12.76 -12.04
CA ARG A 210 -8.01 13.53 -10.81
C ARG A 210 -8.31 12.64 -9.60
N TYR A 211 -8.79 11.41 -9.87
CA TYR A 211 -9.12 10.41 -8.86
C TYR A 211 -8.65 9.04 -9.38
N GLY A 212 -7.70 8.42 -8.69
CA GLY A 212 -7.13 7.14 -9.07
C GLY A 212 -5.62 7.23 -9.28
N PRO A 213 -5.07 6.43 -10.19
CA PRO A 213 -3.64 6.48 -10.48
C PRO A 213 -3.27 7.87 -10.99
N THR A 214 -2.17 8.42 -10.50
CA THR A 214 -1.66 9.74 -10.89
C THR A 214 -1.27 9.77 -12.35
N GLY A 215 -0.85 8.63 -12.89
CA GLY A 215 -0.52 8.45 -14.30
C GLY A 215 -0.74 7.00 -14.74
N ASN A 216 -0.66 6.78 -16.04
CA ASN A 216 -0.68 5.45 -16.63
C ASN A 216 0.38 5.38 -17.71
N TYR A 217 1.30 4.43 -17.60
CA TYR A 217 2.38 4.23 -18.54
C TYR A 217 2.37 2.79 -19.05
N PHE A 218 2.13 2.63 -20.35
CA PHE A 218 1.99 1.33 -21.02
C PHE A 218 1.06 0.34 -20.31
N GLY A 219 -0.08 0.86 -19.84
CA GLY A 219 -1.08 0.03 -19.15
C GLY A 219 -0.80 -0.21 -17.66
N THR A 220 0.30 0.31 -17.12
CA THR A 220 0.61 0.25 -15.69
C THR A 220 0.21 1.54 -15.02
N PRO A 221 -0.76 1.52 -14.11
CA PRO A 221 -1.14 2.68 -13.31
C PRO A 221 -0.04 3.03 -12.32
N ILE A 222 0.27 4.33 -12.20
CA ILE A 222 1.25 4.87 -11.28
C ILE A 222 0.52 5.60 -10.17
N PHE A 223 0.81 5.24 -8.93
CA PHE A 223 0.27 5.84 -7.73
C PHE A 223 1.35 6.62 -6.98
N LEU A 224 0.93 7.64 -6.24
CA LEU A 224 1.81 8.40 -5.36
C LEU A 224 1.64 7.95 -3.92
N SER A 225 2.74 7.74 -3.22
CA SER A 225 2.77 7.56 -1.78
C SER A 225 3.97 8.26 -1.16
N THR A 226 3.76 8.87 0.00
CA THR A 226 4.82 9.44 0.83
C THR A 226 5.31 8.46 1.89
N ASN A 227 4.68 7.28 1.98
CA ASN A 227 4.95 6.27 3.00
C ASN A 227 5.96 5.21 2.55
N LEU A 228 6.58 5.39 1.39
CA LEU A 228 7.63 4.51 0.88
C LEU A 228 8.89 4.59 1.76
N VAL A 229 9.64 3.51 1.81
CA VAL A 229 10.89 3.44 2.56
C VAL A 229 11.89 4.41 1.95
N ALA A 230 12.55 5.21 2.80
CA ALA A 230 13.57 6.16 2.41
C ALA A 230 14.89 5.84 3.10
N SER A 231 15.99 5.94 2.36
CA SER A 231 17.35 5.78 2.87
C SER A 231 18.19 7.01 2.47
N GLY A 232 18.36 7.94 3.40
CA GLY A 232 18.99 9.22 3.10
C GLY A 232 18.15 10.07 2.13
N ASN A 233 18.74 10.41 0.97
CA ASN A 233 18.06 11.16 -0.09
C ASN A 233 17.39 10.24 -1.13
N ASN A 234 17.48 8.93 -0.96
CA ASN A 234 16.92 7.97 -1.90
C ASN A 234 15.61 7.42 -1.38
N THR A 235 14.71 7.08 -2.28
CA THR A 235 13.45 6.44 -1.95
C THR A 235 13.26 5.20 -2.79
N ARG A 236 12.67 4.20 -2.18
CA ARG A 236 12.41 2.91 -2.78
C ARG A 236 10.95 2.80 -3.17
N GLY A 237 10.66 3.16 -4.43
CA GLY A 237 9.40 2.86 -5.08
C GLY A 237 9.37 1.41 -5.55
N GLY A 238 8.35 1.05 -6.32
CA GLY A 238 8.29 -0.29 -6.89
C GLY A 238 7.32 -0.44 -8.03
N VAL A 239 7.52 -1.52 -8.76
CA VAL A 239 6.60 -2.01 -9.79
C VAL A 239 6.35 -3.48 -9.53
N TRP A 240 5.10 -3.88 -9.35
CA TRP A 240 4.77 -5.27 -9.00
C TRP A 240 3.41 -5.72 -9.52
N HIS A 241 3.22 -7.03 -9.52
CA HIS A 241 1.93 -7.69 -9.69
C HIS A 241 1.26 -7.90 -8.32
N PRO A 242 -0.06 -7.86 -8.19
CA PRO A 242 -0.74 -8.08 -6.90
C PRO A 242 -0.31 -9.34 -6.16
N ASP A 243 0.01 -10.41 -6.88
CA ASP A 243 0.44 -11.69 -6.30
C ASP A 243 1.92 -11.70 -5.88
N ALA A 244 2.64 -10.57 -5.96
CA ALA A 244 4.00 -10.45 -5.41
C ALA A 244 3.99 -10.54 -3.89
N GLY A 245 2.93 -10.04 -3.25
CA GLY A 245 2.79 -10.08 -1.81
C GLY A 245 1.36 -10.28 -1.35
N LEU A 246 1.21 -10.61 -0.08
CA LEU A 246 -0.06 -10.82 0.58
C LEU A 246 -0.19 -9.84 1.75
N PHE A 247 -1.33 -9.19 1.83
CA PHE A 247 -1.77 -8.46 3.02
C PHE A 247 -2.93 -9.22 3.67
N TYR A 248 -2.74 -9.66 4.92
CA TYR A 248 -3.73 -10.42 5.69
C TYR A 248 -4.35 -9.55 6.77
N GLU A 249 -5.65 -9.30 6.69
CA GLU A 249 -6.41 -8.57 7.70
C GLU A 249 -7.16 -9.57 8.58
N PHE A 250 -6.61 -9.81 9.78
CA PHE A 250 -7.16 -10.79 10.74
C PHE A 250 -8.34 -10.20 11.51
N MET A 251 -8.14 -9.04 12.15
CA MET A 251 -9.20 -8.39 12.89
C MET A 251 -9.43 -6.98 12.32
N PRO A 252 -10.67 -6.67 11.91
CA PRO A 252 -11.02 -5.31 11.56
C PRO A 252 -10.92 -4.44 12.82
N ILE A 253 -10.96 -3.12 12.62
CA ILE A 253 -10.84 -2.16 13.70
C ILE A 253 -11.78 -2.48 14.84
N ASP A 254 -11.19 -2.67 16.02
CA ASP A 254 -11.88 -2.66 17.28
C ASP A 254 -11.53 -1.38 18.08
N MET A 255 -12.49 -0.91 18.85
CA MET A 255 -12.31 0.26 19.70
C MET A 255 -12.71 -0.05 21.13
N TYR A 256 -11.85 0.35 22.03
CA TYR A 256 -12.12 0.27 23.45
C TYR A 256 -12.06 1.65 24.10
N THR A 257 -12.73 1.79 25.21
CA THR A 257 -12.63 2.98 26.08
C THR A 257 -12.36 2.51 27.49
N ASP A 258 -11.37 3.12 28.12
CA ASP A 258 -11.07 2.89 29.53
C ASP A 258 -11.38 4.14 30.36
N ASP A 259 -12.22 3.98 31.36
CA ASP A 259 -12.62 4.98 32.36
C ASP A 259 -12.14 4.57 33.78
N SER A 260 -11.24 3.59 33.86
CA SER A 260 -10.83 2.97 35.11
C SER A 260 -10.00 3.90 36.01
N ASP A 261 -9.23 4.81 35.43
CA ASP A 261 -8.41 5.74 36.22
C ASP A 261 -9.18 6.99 36.66
N LYS A 262 -9.90 6.82 37.79
CA LYS A 262 -10.69 7.89 38.40
C LYS A 262 -9.83 8.98 38.98
N SER A 263 -8.57 8.72 39.30
CA SER A 263 -7.65 9.69 39.93
C SER A 263 -7.16 10.74 38.96
N LEU A 264 -6.86 10.36 37.72
CA LEU A 264 -6.44 11.25 36.64
C LEU A 264 -7.59 12.02 35.99
N ARG A 265 -8.84 11.63 36.27
CA ARG A 265 -10.04 12.24 35.67
C ARG A 265 -9.95 12.29 34.14
N SER A 266 -9.37 11.25 33.55
CA SER A 266 -9.22 11.04 32.12
C SER A 266 -10.13 9.94 31.60
N LEU A 267 -10.30 9.93 30.30
CA LEU A 267 -10.94 8.90 29.53
C LEU A 267 -9.96 8.52 28.43
N GLU A 268 -9.55 7.27 28.38
CA GLU A 268 -8.73 6.74 27.32
C GLU A 268 -9.62 6.11 26.25
N MET A 269 -9.32 6.40 25.00
CA MET A 269 -9.94 5.76 23.83
C MET A 269 -8.84 5.13 23.00
N GLY A 270 -8.91 3.82 22.83
CA GLY A 270 -7.98 3.04 22.01
C GLY A 270 -8.65 2.48 20.78
N MET A 271 -7.88 2.33 19.73
CA MET A 271 -8.23 1.65 18.48
C MET A 271 -7.17 0.62 18.19
N VAL A 272 -7.59 -0.60 17.87
CA VAL A 272 -6.72 -1.73 17.61
C VAL A 272 -7.12 -2.38 16.31
N VAL A 273 -6.14 -2.85 15.55
CA VAL A 273 -6.30 -3.64 14.33
C VAL A 273 -5.24 -4.73 14.31
N ASP A 274 -5.59 -5.90 13.80
CA ASP A 274 -4.64 -6.99 13.62
C ASP A 274 -4.48 -7.27 12.14
N TYR A 275 -3.25 -7.16 11.66
CA TYR A 275 -2.91 -7.47 10.28
C TYR A 275 -1.51 -8.06 10.16
N GLY A 276 -1.28 -8.78 9.09
CA GLY A 276 0.01 -9.29 8.70
C GLY A 276 0.28 -9.03 7.23
N PHE A 277 1.52 -9.10 6.84
CA PHE A 277 1.92 -8.98 5.45
C PHE A 277 3.13 -9.88 5.18
N GLY A 278 3.29 -10.29 3.94
CA GLY A 278 4.39 -11.15 3.56
C GLY A 278 4.60 -11.17 2.05
N GLU A 279 5.82 -11.45 1.66
CA GLU A 279 6.20 -11.61 0.26
C GLU A 279 5.79 -12.99 -0.23
N ALA A 280 4.92 -13.03 -1.24
CA ALA A 280 4.46 -14.28 -1.84
C ALA A 280 5.41 -14.77 -2.93
N ASN A 281 5.85 -13.88 -3.82
CA ASN A 281 6.74 -14.22 -4.91
C ASN A 281 7.63 -13.03 -5.28
N ASP A 282 8.93 -13.11 -4.97
CA ASP A 282 9.94 -12.11 -5.28
C ASP A 282 10.07 -11.83 -6.80
N GLY A 283 9.88 -12.87 -7.60
CA GLY A 283 9.90 -12.75 -9.07
C GLY A 283 8.85 -11.79 -9.64
N PHE A 284 7.79 -11.49 -8.88
CA PHE A 284 6.64 -10.68 -9.30
C PHE A 284 6.72 -9.22 -8.88
N GLY A 285 7.78 -8.83 -8.17
CA GLY A 285 8.08 -7.47 -7.77
C GLY A 285 9.43 -6.98 -8.30
N ARG A 286 9.55 -5.67 -8.42
CA ARG A 286 10.81 -4.97 -8.67
C ARG A 286 10.84 -3.74 -7.80
N GLU A 287 11.88 -3.62 -7.00
CA GLU A 287 12.19 -2.40 -6.26
C GLU A 287 12.68 -1.34 -7.24
N TRP A 288 12.32 -0.10 -7.01
CA TRP A 288 12.73 1.02 -7.85
C TRP A 288 13.44 2.08 -7.02
N ASP A 289 14.77 2.04 -7.09
CA ASP A 289 15.62 3.02 -6.43
C ASP A 289 15.74 4.30 -7.24
N ALA A 290 15.53 5.43 -6.60
CA ALA A 290 15.75 6.73 -7.20
C ALA A 290 16.02 7.81 -6.14
N ASP A 291 16.65 8.91 -6.57
CA ASP A 291 16.79 10.11 -5.76
C ASP A 291 15.41 10.69 -5.42
N SER A 292 15.23 11.02 -4.17
CA SER A 292 14.01 11.64 -3.64
C SER A 292 14.23 13.05 -3.12
N THR A 293 15.33 13.68 -3.49
CA THR A 293 15.62 15.07 -3.12
C THR A 293 14.50 15.97 -3.64
N SER A 294 13.94 16.77 -2.75
CA SER A 294 12.88 17.72 -3.15
C SER A 294 13.39 18.69 -4.20
N PRO A 295 12.69 18.86 -5.32
CA PRO A 295 13.10 19.80 -6.35
C PRO A 295 13.12 21.22 -5.78
N THR A 296 14.17 21.98 -6.12
CA THR A 296 14.40 23.37 -5.66
C THR A 296 14.05 24.40 -6.70
N SER A 297 13.67 23.99 -7.91
CA SER A 297 13.33 24.90 -9.03
C SER A 297 12.27 24.28 -9.92
#